data_2e821a52cdf885d0ca7b3a5838c8bac3
#
_entry.id   2e821a52cdf885d0ca7b3a5838c8bac3
#
_cell.length_a   1.000
_cell.length_b   1.000
_cell.length_c   1.000
_cell.angle_alpha   90.00
_cell.angle_beta   90.00
_cell.angle_gamma   90.00
#
_symmetry.space_group_name_H-M   'P 1'
#
loop_
_entity.id
_entity.type
_entity.pdbx_description
1 polymer ?
#
loop_
_entity_poly.entity_id
_entity_poly.type
_entity_poly.pdbx_seq_one_letter_code
_entity_poly.pdbx_strand_id
1 'polypeptide(L)'
;MKVYLQAIKLLFNKFVLRKKNGMVIKNFSENMGIVYIKLAQMLATQNFGNIFTEEDRQILSSICDNCNPISYDKIEKILKEEYGDSLENIFSFIEHKPVGSASVSQVHRAILKTGEEVAIKIKRKDITQSIDEDIKEIRKIVHRFGKFVNFGNYTGGDHALDLYLEWIKQETDFSLEKENIKMYQEFANSVNGKVSRTKKIKVPKLYEKYCTDNIIVMEFIRTKTINKLELTNENKAKIITALNSYIKSSFWAMFHDKQIVFHGDPHSGNIGIDEEGNICFLDMGLLCNLNDKEAKLCRKLFLTAYSENYEKLYDMLIPYGNMSEEKKQSFKEECKKYCKEVKKKDVSYYFIDLINICLNYEFDPPDFLFKMAKAFVCLNGISNFTNNKCSARELLQEQTMEYLIKRSLNDCQEIVTDSLHIAPKAIENIAQYGLVNTIAKVTNNDELKKDIRDSLNNLKELLELIKISSNEEIFIQSDQTRKRTKNI
;
A
#
# COMPACT_ATOMS: atom_id res chain seq x y z
N MET A 1 -12.04 18.84 -29.09
CA MET A 1 -12.29 20.32 -28.99
C MET A 1 -12.27 20.80 -27.54
N LYS A 2 -12.99 20.14 -26.61
CA LYS A 2 -13.04 20.52 -25.17
C LYS A 2 -11.63 20.54 -24.52
N VAL A 3 -10.80 19.52 -24.73
CA VAL A 3 -9.44 19.41 -24.16
C VAL A 3 -8.53 20.54 -24.65
N TYR A 4 -8.54 20.87 -25.94
CA TYR A 4 -7.71 21.95 -26.47
C TYR A 4 -8.07 23.31 -25.88
N LEU A 5 -9.37 23.61 -25.74
CA LEU A 5 -9.83 24.83 -25.08
C LEU A 5 -9.40 24.90 -23.61
N GLN A 6 -9.49 23.80 -22.91
CA GLN A 6 -9.05 23.72 -21.49
C GLN A 6 -7.53 23.79 -21.38
N ALA A 7 -6.76 23.17 -22.30
CA ALA A 7 -5.32 23.29 -22.35
C ALA A 7 -4.85 24.74 -22.59
N ILE A 8 -5.50 25.45 -23.49
CA ILE A 8 -5.25 26.90 -23.73
C ILE A 8 -5.54 27.68 -22.45
N LYS A 9 -6.67 27.41 -21.78
CA LYS A 9 -7.03 28.05 -20.51
C LYS A 9 -6.03 27.72 -19.37
N LEU A 10 -5.48 26.50 -19.34
CA LEU A 10 -4.43 26.09 -18.43
C LEU A 10 -3.14 26.90 -18.67
N LEU A 11 -2.69 26.99 -19.92
CA LEU A 11 -1.53 27.78 -20.29
C LEU A 11 -1.72 29.25 -19.94
N PHE A 12 -2.88 29.82 -20.26
CA PHE A 12 -3.23 31.19 -19.91
C PHE A 12 -3.19 31.41 -18.38
N ASN A 13 -3.80 30.54 -17.59
CA ASN A 13 -3.79 30.62 -16.14
C ASN A 13 -2.37 30.54 -15.55
N LYS A 14 -1.53 29.68 -16.12
CA LYS A 14 -0.15 29.52 -15.64
C LYS A 14 0.76 30.67 -16.06
N PHE A 15 0.77 31.02 -17.34
CA PHE A 15 1.74 31.95 -17.90
C PHE A 15 1.29 33.42 -17.81
N VAL A 16 0.00 33.67 -17.96
CA VAL A 16 -0.56 35.06 -17.94
C VAL A 16 -0.97 35.45 -16.52
N LEU A 17 -1.76 34.58 -15.84
CA LEU A 17 -2.25 34.87 -14.49
C LEU A 17 -1.29 34.44 -13.36
N ARG A 18 -0.17 33.81 -13.70
CA ARG A 18 0.86 33.31 -12.77
C ARG A 18 0.29 32.51 -11.57
N LYS A 19 -0.78 31.76 -11.82
CA LYS A 19 -1.38 30.91 -10.79
C LYS A 19 -0.44 29.76 -10.40
N LYS A 20 -0.53 29.30 -9.14
CA LYS A 20 0.21 28.16 -8.62
C LYS A 20 -0.12 26.90 -9.43
N ASN A 21 0.86 26.01 -9.59
CA ASN A 21 0.71 24.78 -10.39
C ASN A 21 -0.45 23.92 -9.89
N GLY A 22 -0.54 23.68 -8.57
CA GLY A 22 -1.62 22.88 -7.97
C GLY A 22 -3.01 23.45 -8.29
N MET A 23 -3.21 24.76 -8.18
CA MET A 23 -4.49 25.39 -8.49
C MET A 23 -4.87 25.30 -9.98
N VAL A 24 -3.89 25.43 -10.86
CA VAL A 24 -4.10 25.34 -12.30
C VAL A 24 -4.50 23.91 -12.70
N ILE A 25 -3.80 22.91 -12.16
CA ILE A 25 -4.08 21.49 -12.43
C ILE A 25 -5.43 21.10 -11.81
N LYS A 26 -5.73 21.54 -10.58
CA LYS A 26 -7.03 21.31 -9.94
C LYS A 26 -8.18 21.79 -10.83
N ASN A 27 -8.16 23.06 -11.20
CA ASN A 27 -9.22 23.66 -12.03
C ASN A 27 -9.35 22.97 -13.41
N PHE A 28 -8.21 22.55 -13.97
CA PHE A 28 -8.21 21.79 -15.22
C PHE A 28 -8.88 20.43 -15.03
N SER A 29 -8.46 19.66 -14.04
CA SER A 29 -8.96 18.31 -13.78
C SER A 29 -10.45 18.29 -13.45
N GLU A 30 -10.92 19.22 -12.61
CA GLU A 30 -12.34 19.35 -12.24
C GLU A 30 -13.23 19.68 -13.46
N ASN A 31 -12.71 20.44 -14.45
CA ASN A 31 -13.45 20.77 -15.68
C ASN A 31 -13.41 19.65 -16.73
N MET A 32 -12.38 18.79 -16.67
CA MET A 32 -12.20 17.72 -17.66
C MET A 32 -12.96 16.45 -17.29
N GLY A 33 -13.00 16.09 -16.05
CA GLY A 33 -13.75 14.93 -15.56
C GLY A 33 -12.91 14.02 -14.67
N ILE A 34 -13.50 12.86 -14.32
CA ILE A 34 -13.00 11.97 -13.29
C ILE A 34 -11.61 11.41 -13.54
N VAL A 35 -11.30 11.01 -14.79
CA VAL A 35 -10.00 10.45 -15.13
C VAL A 35 -8.88 11.45 -14.86
N TYR A 36 -9.12 12.73 -15.19
CA TYR A 36 -8.16 13.79 -14.95
C TYR A 36 -8.03 14.13 -13.47
N ILE A 37 -9.13 14.06 -12.70
CA ILE A 37 -9.12 14.22 -11.24
C ILE A 37 -8.26 13.12 -10.60
N LYS A 38 -8.53 11.87 -10.92
CA LYS A 38 -7.79 10.72 -10.38
C LYS A 38 -6.31 10.78 -10.76
N LEU A 39 -6.01 11.12 -12.01
CA LEU A 39 -4.63 11.28 -12.45
C LEU A 39 -3.91 12.39 -11.67
N ALA A 40 -4.56 13.55 -11.48
CA ALA A 40 -3.99 14.66 -10.72
C ALA A 40 -3.73 14.28 -9.25
N GLN A 41 -4.65 13.54 -8.61
CA GLN A 41 -4.48 13.02 -7.26
C GLN A 41 -3.30 12.05 -7.16
N MET A 42 -3.16 11.14 -8.13
CA MET A 42 -2.05 10.18 -8.16
C MET A 42 -0.70 10.88 -8.33
N LEU A 43 -0.60 11.83 -9.25
CA LEU A 43 0.61 12.63 -9.47
C LEU A 43 1.01 13.42 -8.21
N ALA A 44 0.04 14.02 -7.52
CA ALA A 44 0.28 14.75 -6.28
C ALA A 44 0.73 13.84 -5.14
N THR A 45 0.14 12.66 -5.04
CA THR A 45 0.42 11.70 -3.98
C THR A 45 1.82 11.11 -4.11
N GLN A 46 2.23 10.73 -5.32
CA GLN A 46 3.52 10.08 -5.56
C GLN A 46 4.66 11.08 -5.75
N ASN A 47 4.36 12.29 -6.27
CA ASN A 47 5.30 13.40 -6.47
C ASN A 47 6.69 12.98 -6.97
N PHE A 48 6.73 12.13 -7.99
CA PHE A 48 7.98 11.73 -8.61
C PHE A 48 8.77 12.96 -9.09
N GLY A 49 10.07 12.96 -8.88
CA GLY A 49 10.94 14.08 -9.23
C GLY A 49 10.75 15.34 -8.38
N ASN A 50 9.96 15.29 -7.28
CA ASN A 50 9.70 16.43 -6.37
C ASN A 50 9.20 17.70 -7.08
N ILE A 51 8.32 17.53 -8.05
CA ILE A 51 7.85 18.61 -8.94
C ILE A 51 6.78 19.49 -8.29
N PHE A 52 5.98 18.88 -7.42
CA PHE A 52 4.93 19.56 -6.67
C PHE A 52 5.45 20.00 -5.31
N THR A 53 5.22 21.28 -5.00
CA THR A 53 5.46 21.79 -3.64
C THR A 53 4.45 21.16 -2.66
N GLU A 54 4.72 21.24 -1.37
CA GLU A 54 3.77 20.77 -0.35
C GLU A 54 2.39 21.45 -0.49
N GLU A 55 2.39 22.74 -0.81
CA GLU A 55 1.15 23.50 -1.07
C GLU A 55 0.41 23.00 -2.31
N ASP A 56 1.12 22.70 -3.41
CA ASP A 56 0.51 22.11 -4.61
C ASP A 56 -0.12 20.76 -4.28
N ARG A 57 0.57 19.92 -3.51
CA ARG A 57 0.07 18.61 -3.08
C ARG A 57 -1.18 18.72 -2.23
N GLN A 58 -1.22 19.66 -1.28
CA GLN A 58 -2.40 19.94 -0.46
C GLN A 58 -3.59 20.39 -1.32
N ILE A 59 -3.35 21.27 -2.30
CA ILE A 59 -4.38 21.73 -3.23
C ILE A 59 -4.91 20.54 -4.06
N LEU A 60 -4.03 19.71 -4.60
CA LEU A 60 -4.42 18.57 -5.44
C LEU A 60 -5.09 17.46 -4.61
N SER A 61 -4.64 17.20 -3.40
CA SER A 61 -5.29 16.27 -2.47
C SER A 61 -6.67 16.76 -2.00
N SER A 62 -6.93 18.09 -2.08
CA SER A 62 -8.24 18.66 -1.79
C SER A 62 -9.25 18.51 -2.93
N ILE A 63 -8.83 17.99 -4.09
CA ILE A 63 -9.76 17.63 -5.17
C ILE A 63 -10.61 16.48 -4.63
N CYS A 64 -11.86 16.79 -4.29
CA CYS A 64 -12.73 15.87 -3.56
C CYS A 64 -13.15 14.69 -4.41
N ASP A 65 -13.01 13.48 -3.83
CA ASP A 65 -13.76 12.31 -4.26
C ASP A 65 -15.25 12.42 -3.92
N ASN A 66 -15.65 13.43 -3.13
CA ASN A 66 -17.04 13.71 -2.78
C ASN A 66 -17.76 14.40 -3.95
N CYS A 67 -18.21 13.59 -4.88
CA CYS A 67 -19.14 14.07 -5.89
C CYS A 67 -20.51 14.36 -5.26
N ASN A 68 -21.20 15.39 -5.80
CA ASN A 68 -22.58 15.64 -5.41
C ASN A 68 -23.42 14.37 -5.59
N PRO A 69 -24.21 13.97 -4.60
CA PRO A 69 -25.09 12.82 -4.73
C PRO A 69 -26.04 13.00 -5.92
N ILE A 70 -26.24 11.93 -6.67
CA ILE A 70 -27.36 11.89 -7.63
C ILE A 70 -28.66 11.70 -6.85
N SER A 71 -29.75 12.24 -7.39
CA SER A 71 -31.06 12.16 -6.74
C SER A 71 -31.53 10.71 -6.57
N TYR A 72 -32.29 10.46 -5.52
CA TYR A 72 -32.82 9.12 -5.24
C TYR A 72 -33.68 8.58 -6.38
N ASP A 73 -34.46 9.43 -7.08
CA ASP A 73 -35.25 9.03 -8.24
C ASP A 73 -34.41 8.40 -9.36
N LYS A 74 -33.19 8.92 -9.58
CA LYS A 74 -32.24 8.31 -10.54
C LYS A 74 -31.70 6.99 -10.01
N ILE A 75 -31.40 6.88 -8.73
CA ILE A 75 -30.98 5.64 -8.08
C ILE A 75 -32.09 4.59 -8.16
N GLU A 76 -33.32 4.94 -7.84
CA GLU A 76 -34.49 4.06 -7.93
C GLU A 76 -34.67 3.53 -9.35
N LYS A 77 -34.49 4.41 -10.35
CA LYS A 77 -34.55 4.01 -11.75
C LYS A 77 -33.47 2.98 -12.09
N ILE A 78 -32.23 3.16 -11.63
CA ILE A 78 -31.16 2.19 -11.85
C ILE A 78 -31.50 0.85 -11.16
N LEU A 79 -31.98 0.90 -9.92
CA LEU A 79 -32.37 -0.31 -9.19
C LEU A 79 -33.52 -1.07 -9.87
N LYS A 80 -34.52 -0.35 -10.40
CA LYS A 80 -35.62 -0.94 -11.16
C LYS A 80 -35.17 -1.53 -12.50
N GLU A 81 -34.21 -0.92 -13.16
CA GLU A 81 -33.62 -1.45 -14.40
C GLU A 81 -32.83 -2.73 -14.16
N GLU A 82 -32.12 -2.84 -13.01
CA GLU A 82 -31.29 -3.99 -12.67
C GLU A 82 -32.08 -5.16 -12.09
N TYR A 83 -33.09 -4.89 -11.26
CA TYR A 83 -33.85 -5.94 -10.52
C TYR A 83 -35.27 -6.15 -11.04
N GLY A 84 -35.82 -5.21 -11.81
CA GLY A 84 -37.21 -5.30 -12.26
C GLY A 84 -38.19 -5.45 -11.10
N ASP A 85 -39.16 -6.34 -11.27
CA ASP A 85 -40.18 -6.67 -10.25
C ASP A 85 -39.60 -7.38 -9.01
N SER A 86 -38.34 -7.84 -9.08
CA SER A 86 -37.67 -8.50 -7.96
C SER A 86 -37.21 -7.52 -6.88
N LEU A 87 -37.13 -6.22 -7.16
CA LEU A 87 -36.60 -5.21 -6.24
C LEU A 87 -37.30 -5.26 -4.88
N GLU A 88 -38.64 -5.27 -4.88
CA GLU A 88 -39.46 -5.30 -3.66
C GLU A 88 -39.40 -6.65 -2.93
N ASN A 89 -38.98 -7.72 -3.62
CA ASN A 89 -38.79 -9.05 -3.04
C ASN A 89 -37.41 -9.20 -2.38
N ILE A 90 -36.42 -8.37 -2.80
CA ILE A 90 -35.06 -8.41 -2.27
C ILE A 90 -34.94 -7.48 -1.05
N PHE A 91 -35.37 -6.23 -1.17
CA PHE A 91 -35.21 -5.23 -0.13
C PHE A 91 -36.52 -4.90 0.57
N SER A 92 -36.49 -4.88 1.89
CA SER A 92 -37.61 -4.39 2.71
C SER A 92 -37.57 -2.88 2.91
N PHE A 93 -36.37 -2.30 2.84
CA PHE A 93 -36.12 -0.87 3.00
C PHE A 93 -34.83 -0.46 2.27
N ILE A 94 -34.85 0.69 1.64
CA ILE A 94 -33.66 1.34 1.08
C ILE A 94 -33.64 2.80 1.55
N GLU A 95 -32.56 3.21 2.19
CA GLU A 95 -32.40 4.58 2.69
C GLU A 95 -32.20 5.55 1.54
N HIS A 96 -33.03 6.60 1.46
CA HIS A 96 -32.96 7.57 0.35
C HIS A 96 -31.70 8.43 0.39
N LYS A 97 -31.22 8.76 1.61
CA LYS A 97 -29.98 9.52 1.77
C LYS A 97 -28.79 8.58 1.61
N PRO A 98 -27.86 8.87 0.70
CA PRO A 98 -26.68 8.04 0.56
C PRO A 98 -25.77 8.13 1.78
N VAL A 99 -25.15 7.02 2.16
CA VAL A 99 -24.11 6.96 3.20
C VAL A 99 -22.75 7.37 2.66
N GLY A 100 -22.56 7.24 1.34
CA GLY A 100 -21.36 7.64 0.60
C GLY A 100 -21.69 8.00 -0.84
N SER A 101 -20.95 8.96 -1.40
CA SER A 101 -21.06 9.37 -2.78
C SER A 101 -19.66 9.64 -3.32
N ALA A 102 -19.18 8.70 -4.12
CA ALA A 102 -17.88 8.78 -4.79
C ALA A 102 -18.05 9.19 -6.26
N SER A 103 -16.94 9.35 -6.92
CA SER A 103 -16.90 9.74 -8.33
C SER A 103 -17.54 8.71 -9.26
N VAL A 104 -17.38 7.42 -8.99
CA VAL A 104 -17.85 6.31 -9.84
C VAL A 104 -19.15 5.70 -9.33
N SER A 105 -19.43 5.82 -8.03
CA SER A 105 -20.52 5.11 -7.38
C SER A 105 -21.19 5.93 -6.29
N GLN A 106 -22.38 5.49 -5.90
CA GLN A 106 -23.12 5.98 -4.74
C GLN A 106 -23.54 4.80 -3.88
N VAL A 107 -23.44 4.93 -2.56
CA VAL A 107 -23.72 3.87 -1.61
C VAL A 107 -24.93 4.22 -0.75
N HIS A 108 -25.90 3.33 -0.69
CA HIS A 108 -27.09 3.43 0.15
C HIS A 108 -27.13 2.30 1.16
N ARG A 109 -27.61 2.59 2.37
CA ARG A 109 -27.95 1.58 3.35
C ARG A 109 -29.30 0.99 2.99
N ALA A 110 -29.45 -0.33 3.15
CA ALA A 110 -30.69 -1.03 2.93
C ALA A 110 -30.86 -2.18 3.92
N ILE A 111 -32.07 -2.74 3.95
CA ILE A 111 -32.42 -3.93 4.73
C ILE A 111 -33.00 -4.96 3.76
N LEU A 112 -32.40 -6.15 3.75
CA LEU A 112 -32.94 -7.27 2.98
C LEU A 112 -34.28 -7.77 3.56
N LYS A 113 -35.07 -8.45 2.76
CA LYS A 113 -36.29 -9.14 3.26
C LYS A 113 -35.97 -10.21 4.32
N THR A 114 -34.76 -10.73 4.31
CA THR A 114 -34.23 -11.67 5.30
C THR A 114 -33.78 -11.02 6.61
N GLY A 115 -33.77 -9.67 6.67
CA GLY A 115 -33.52 -8.88 7.88
C GLY A 115 -32.10 -8.31 8.00
N GLU A 116 -31.14 -8.72 7.14
CA GLU A 116 -29.77 -8.24 7.22
C GLU A 116 -29.66 -6.79 6.74
N GLU A 117 -28.84 -6.01 7.44
CA GLU A 117 -28.43 -4.68 6.97
C GLU A 117 -27.33 -4.80 5.91
N VAL A 118 -27.55 -4.14 4.78
CA VAL A 118 -26.61 -4.16 3.65
C VAL A 118 -26.30 -2.75 3.16
N ALA A 119 -25.12 -2.60 2.55
CA ALA A 119 -24.76 -1.47 1.73
C ALA A 119 -24.96 -1.85 0.26
N ILE A 120 -25.70 -1.03 -0.45
CA ILE A 120 -25.88 -1.15 -1.91
C ILE A 120 -24.97 -0.11 -2.55
N LYS A 121 -23.89 -0.56 -3.19
CA LYS A 121 -23.01 0.28 -4.00
C LYS A 121 -23.50 0.27 -5.44
N ILE A 122 -23.90 1.42 -5.95
CA ILE A 122 -24.57 1.59 -7.24
C ILE A 122 -23.66 2.38 -8.17
N LYS A 123 -23.37 1.83 -9.33
CA LYS A 123 -22.51 2.44 -10.35
C LYS A 123 -23.22 3.61 -11.02
N ARG A 124 -22.51 4.71 -11.21
CA ARG A 124 -23.03 5.89 -11.95
C ARG A 124 -22.94 5.64 -13.46
N LYS A 125 -24.08 5.56 -14.13
CA LYS A 125 -24.14 5.28 -15.58
C LYS A 125 -23.45 6.36 -16.42
N ASP A 126 -23.61 7.62 -16.07
CA ASP A 126 -23.15 8.77 -16.87
C ASP A 126 -21.61 8.89 -16.92
N ILE A 127 -20.91 8.23 -16.00
CA ILE A 127 -19.45 8.38 -15.84
C ILE A 127 -18.69 7.28 -16.58
N THR A 128 -19.21 6.06 -16.60
CA THR A 128 -18.51 4.90 -17.16
C THR A 128 -18.28 5.03 -18.67
N GLN A 129 -19.20 5.67 -19.40
CA GLN A 129 -19.10 5.83 -20.86
C GLN A 129 -17.99 6.79 -21.27
N SER A 130 -17.65 7.77 -20.45
CA SER A 130 -16.60 8.76 -20.78
C SER A 130 -15.19 8.30 -20.45
N ILE A 131 -15.03 7.32 -19.54
CA ILE A 131 -13.70 6.92 -19.04
C ILE A 131 -12.79 6.35 -20.13
N ASP A 132 -13.29 5.42 -20.94
CA ASP A 132 -12.50 4.82 -22.02
C ASP A 132 -12.12 5.87 -23.08
N GLU A 133 -13.00 6.83 -23.34
CA GLU A 133 -12.72 7.94 -24.27
C GLU A 133 -11.67 8.89 -23.71
N ASP A 134 -11.81 9.27 -22.44
CA ASP A 134 -10.86 10.14 -21.73
C ASP A 134 -9.47 9.49 -21.65
N ILE A 135 -9.40 8.20 -21.33
CA ILE A 135 -8.14 7.43 -21.32
C ILE A 135 -7.47 7.45 -22.69
N LYS A 136 -8.22 7.18 -23.76
CA LYS A 136 -7.70 7.24 -25.13
C LYS A 136 -7.21 8.64 -25.50
N GLU A 137 -7.91 9.68 -25.03
CA GLU A 137 -7.52 11.06 -25.28
C GLU A 137 -6.25 11.44 -24.53
N ILE A 138 -6.13 11.05 -23.25
CA ILE A 138 -4.92 11.28 -22.46
C ILE A 138 -3.70 10.60 -23.10
N ARG A 139 -3.82 9.33 -23.50
CA ARG A 139 -2.74 8.63 -24.20
C ARG A 139 -2.29 9.35 -25.47
N LYS A 140 -3.23 9.84 -26.28
CA LYS A 140 -2.90 10.61 -27.47
C LYS A 140 -2.17 11.92 -27.15
N ILE A 141 -2.61 12.63 -26.11
CA ILE A 141 -1.98 13.89 -25.68
C ILE A 141 -0.56 13.63 -25.20
N VAL A 142 -0.38 12.64 -24.33
CA VAL A 142 0.94 12.30 -23.79
C VAL A 142 1.87 11.80 -24.87
N HIS A 143 1.41 10.93 -25.76
CA HIS A 143 2.21 10.48 -26.90
C HIS A 143 2.66 11.63 -27.80
N ARG A 144 1.80 12.64 -28.02
CA ARG A 144 2.10 13.77 -28.92
C ARG A 144 2.95 14.85 -28.28
N PHE A 145 2.73 15.15 -27.01
CA PHE A 145 3.33 16.28 -26.31
C PHE A 145 4.21 15.89 -25.12
N GLY A 146 4.16 14.64 -24.68
CA GLY A 146 4.84 14.18 -23.46
C GLY A 146 6.35 14.40 -23.51
N LYS A 147 6.98 14.20 -24.65
CA LYS A 147 8.42 14.44 -24.83
C LYS A 147 8.79 15.91 -24.68
N PHE A 148 7.94 16.85 -25.10
CA PHE A 148 8.20 18.30 -25.00
C PHE A 148 8.16 18.82 -23.57
N VAL A 149 7.37 18.14 -22.70
CA VAL A 149 7.20 18.53 -21.29
C VAL A 149 7.91 17.58 -20.33
N ASN A 150 8.70 16.64 -20.84
CA ASN A 150 9.35 15.57 -20.06
C ASN A 150 8.33 14.87 -19.12
N PHE A 151 7.16 14.53 -19.69
CA PHE A 151 6.02 14.03 -18.92
C PHE A 151 6.36 12.76 -18.15
N GLY A 152 7.26 11.92 -18.68
CA GLY A 152 7.77 10.74 -17.98
C GLY A 152 8.38 11.06 -16.60
N ASN A 153 9.05 12.20 -16.45
CA ASN A 153 9.59 12.62 -15.15
C ASN A 153 8.49 12.96 -14.13
N TYR A 154 7.27 13.29 -14.59
CA TYR A 154 6.14 13.61 -13.72
C TYR A 154 5.33 12.39 -13.33
N THR A 155 5.29 11.37 -14.19
CA THR A 155 4.47 10.17 -13.98
C THR A 155 5.24 8.99 -13.39
N GLY A 156 6.55 9.07 -13.36
CA GLY A 156 7.38 7.92 -13.03
C GLY A 156 7.67 7.03 -14.25
N GLY A 157 7.71 7.64 -15.47
CA GLY A 157 7.93 6.97 -16.75
C GLY A 157 6.64 6.81 -17.56
N ASP A 158 6.80 6.49 -18.85
CA ASP A 158 5.65 6.30 -19.75
C ASP A 158 4.82 5.09 -19.33
N HIS A 159 5.46 4.02 -18.85
CA HIS A 159 4.80 2.82 -18.34
C HIS A 159 3.92 3.10 -17.09
N ALA A 160 4.38 3.94 -16.18
CA ALA A 160 3.60 4.29 -14.99
C ALA A 160 2.29 5.02 -15.34
N LEU A 161 2.27 5.85 -16.37
CA LEU A 161 1.03 6.45 -16.82
C LEU A 161 0.02 5.40 -17.27
N ASP A 162 0.45 4.41 -18.06
CA ASP A 162 -0.42 3.35 -18.53
C ASP A 162 -0.97 2.53 -17.36
N LEU A 163 -0.14 2.24 -16.34
CA LEU A 163 -0.59 1.61 -15.10
C LEU A 163 -1.65 2.43 -14.38
N TYR A 164 -1.45 3.75 -14.26
CA TYR A 164 -2.42 4.62 -13.59
C TYR A 164 -3.75 4.68 -14.32
N LEU A 165 -3.72 4.77 -15.64
CA LEU A 165 -4.94 4.76 -16.45
C LEU A 165 -5.68 3.42 -16.34
N GLU A 166 -4.94 2.32 -16.26
CA GLU A 166 -5.51 0.99 -16.04
C GLU A 166 -6.14 0.88 -14.63
N TRP A 167 -5.50 1.39 -13.59
CA TRP A 167 -6.08 1.40 -12.23
C TRP A 167 -7.36 2.24 -12.16
N ILE A 168 -7.40 3.40 -12.83
CA ILE A 168 -8.63 4.21 -12.92
C ILE A 168 -9.75 3.40 -13.58
N LYS A 169 -9.42 2.61 -14.60
CA LYS A 169 -10.37 1.71 -15.24
C LYS A 169 -10.83 0.59 -14.31
N GLN A 170 -9.90 -0.04 -13.58
CA GLN A 170 -10.20 -1.09 -12.59
C GLN A 170 -11.14 -0.59 -11.49
N GLU A 171 -11.00 0.63 -11.01
CA GLU A 171 -11.92 1.25 -10.04
C GLU A 171 -13.37 1.34 -10.54
N THR A 172 -13.61 1.20 -11.84
CA THR A 172 -14.97 1.20 -12.44
C THR A 172 -15.51 -0.18 -12.70
N ASP A 173 -14.71 -1.21 -12.50
CA ASP A 173 -15.08 -2.61 -12.75
C ASP A 173 -15.63 -3.28 -11.48
N PHE A 174 -16.95 -3.32 -11.38
CA PHE A 174 -17.61 -3.97 -10.24
C PHE A 174 -17.44 -5.49 -10.21
N SER A 175 -17.13 -6.12 -11.33
CA SER A 175 -16.83 -7.56 -11.34
C SER A 175 -15.49 -7.81 -10.67
N LEU A 176 -14.48 -6.99 -10.99
CA LEU A 176 -13.19 -7.03 -10.33
C LEU A 176 -13.31 -6.67 -8.84
N GLU A 177 -14.12 -5.67 -8.48
CA GLU A 177 -14.30 -5.30 -7.08
C GLU A 177 -14.96 -6.43 -6.26
N LYS A 178 -15.92 -7.16 -6.81
CA LYS A 178 -16.50 -8.36 -6.16
C LYS A 178 -15.44 -9.44 -5.90
N GLU A 179 -14.57 -9.71 -6.86
CA GLU A 179 -13.45 -10.64 -6.69
C GLU A 179 -12.46 -10.15 -5.62
N ASN A 180 -12.14 -8.87 -5.64
CA ASN A 180 -11.28 -8.22 -4.66
C ASN A 180 -11.84 -8.33 -3.24
N ILE A 181 -13.16 -8.13 -3.05
CA ILE A 181 -13.81 -8.31 -1.74
C ILE A 181 -13.58 -9.72 -1.22
N LYS A 182 -13.83 -10.76 -2.04
CA LYS A 182 -13.62 -12.17 -1.66
C LYS A 182 -12.16 -12.43 -1.28
N MET A 183 -11.24 -12.02 -2.15
CA MET A 183 -9.80 -12.19 -1.94
C MET A 183 -9.34 -11.52 -0.64
N TYR A 184 -9.82 -10.30 -0.38
CA TYR A 184 -9.43 -9.56 0.82
C TYR A 184 -10.07 -10.11 2.10
N GLN A 185 -11.27 -10.72 2.01
CA GLN A 185 -11.88 -11.49 3.11
C GLN A 185 -11.03 -12.72 3.46
N GLU A 186 -10.58 -13.48 2.46
CA GLU A 186 -9.68 -14.63 2.66
C GLU A 186 -8.37 -14.20 3.32
N PHE A 187 -7.75 -13.12 2.82
CA PHE A 187 -6.58 -12.54 3.44
C PHE A 187 -6.83 -12.13 4.90
N ALA A 188 -7.88 -11.36 5.18
CA ALA A 188 -8.24 -10.94 6.53
C ALA A 188 -8.43 -12.15 7.48
N ASN A 189 -9.12 -13.18 7.02
CA ASN A 189 -9.31 -14.43 7.79
C ASN A 189 -7.98 -15.15 8.04
N SER A 190 -7.05 -15.10 7.10
CA SER A 190 -5.75 -15.77 7.22
C SER A 190 -4.83 -15.10 8.25
N VAL A 191 -4.97 -13.79 8.48
CA VAL A 191 -4.10 -13.01 9.39
C VAL A 191 -4.75 -12.67 10.73
N ASN A 192 -6.09 -12.57 10.78
CA ASN A 192 -6.81 -12.26 12.02
C ASN A 192 -6.55 -13.31 13.10
N GLY A 193 -6.10 -12.85 14.28
CA GLY A 193 -5.77 -13.71 15.40
C GLY A 193 -4.42 -14.46 15.30
N LYS A 194 -3.65 -14.27 14.20
CA LYS A 194 -2.32 -14.86 14.06
C LYS A 194 -1.22 -14.02 14.70
N VAL A 195 -1.42 -12.72 14.75
CA VAL A 195 -0.48 -11.78 15.35
C VAL A 195 -1.03 -11.34 16.71
N SER A 196 -0.24 -11.47 17.76
CA SER A 196 -0.68 -11.11 19.10
C SER A 196 -0.91 -9.60 19.24
N ARG A 197 -1.91 -9.23 20.05
CA ARG A 197 -2.24 -7.82 20.37
C ARG A 197 -2.56 -6.94 19.15
N THR A 198 -3.01 -7.53 18.05
CA THR A 198 -3.52 -6.78 16.90
C THR A 198 -5.02 -6.70 16.91
N LYS A 199 -5.54 -5.61 16.36
CA LYS A 199 -6.95 -5.44 16.01
C LYS A 199 -7.24 -6.21 14.73
N LYS A 200 -8.51 -6.61 14.55
CA LYS A 200 -8.93 -7.36 13.36
C LYS A 200 -9.01 -6.46 12.14
N ILE A 201 -8.78 -7.06 10.99
CA ILE A 201 -9.13 -6.50 9.69
C ILE A 201 -10.53 -6.98 9.36
N LYS A 202 -11.47 -6.04 9.18
CA LYS A 202 -12.86 -6.32 8.80
C LYS A 202 -13.08 -5.91 7.34
N VAL A 203 -13.70 -6.79 6.59
CA VAL A 203 -14.08 -6.61 5.18
C VAL A 203 -15.55 -6.97 5.06
N PRO A 204 -16.40 -6.17 4.39
CA PRO A 204 -17.82 -6.45 4.26
C PRO A 204 -18.08 -7.82 3.64
N LYS A 205 -19.02 -8.57 4.18
CA LYS A 205 -19.50 -9.81 3.55
C LYS A 205 -20.22 -9.48 2.25
N LEU A 206 -19.87 -10.16 1.16
CA LEU A 206 -20.54 -10.00 -0.12
C LEU A 206 -21.83 -10.84 -0.16
N TYR A 207 -22.94 -10.22 -0.60
CA TYR A 207 -24.20 -10.91 -0.88
C TYR A 207 -24.34 -11.14 -2.38
N GLU A 208 -23.51 -12.05 -2.90
CA GLU A 208 -23.26 -12.27 -4.33
C GLU A 208 -24.52 -12.49 -5.15
N LYS A 209 -25.52 -13.23 -4.59
CA LYS A 209 -26.81 -13.50 -5.26
C LYS A 209 -27.64 -12.25 -5.59
N TYR A 210 -27.30 -11.11 -4.97
CA TYR A 210 -27.96 -9.84 -5.23
C TYR A 210 -27.07 -8.85 -5.96
N CYS A 211 -25.83 -9.22 -6.30
CA CYS A 211 -24.94 -8.38 -7.09
C CYS A 211 -25.25 -8.50 -8.58
N THR A 212 -25.03 -7.40 -9.32
CA THR A 212 -25.07 -7.34 -10.79
C THR A 212 -23.75 -6.76 -11.33
N ASP A 213 -23.69 -6.41 -12.60
CA ASP A 213 -22.51 -5.73 -13.18
C ASP A 213 -22.45 -4.24 -12.75
N ASN A 214 -23.58 -3.68 -12.29
CA ASN A 214 -23.71 -2.29 -11.91
C ASN A 214 -24.02 -2.08 -10.43
N ILE A 215 -24.24 -3.17 -9.68
CA ILE A 215 -24.61 -3.10 -8.26
C ILE A 215 -23.82 -4.12 -7.47
N ILE A 216 -23.22 -3.68 -6.36
CA ILE A 216 -22.63 -4.55 -5.34
C ILE A 216 -23.49 -4.46 -4.08
N VAL A 217 -23.93 -5.61 -3.58
CA VAL A 217 -24.66 -5.73 -2.30
C VAL A 217 -23.71 -6.41 -1.30
N MET A 218 -23.38 -5.70 -0.23
CA MET A 218 -22.45 -6.16 0.79
C MET A 218 -22.94 -5.80 2.19
N GLU A 219 -22.36 -6.40 3.21
CA GLU A 219 -22.65 -6.11 4.61
C GLU A 219 -22.50 -4.61 4.91
N PHE A 220 -23.46 -4.06 5.64
CA PHE A 220 -23.34 -2.70 6.14
C PHE A 220 -22.57 -2.69 7.45
N ILE A 221 -21.27 -2.36 7.37
CA ILE A 221 -20.43 -2.21 8.57
C ILE A 221 -20.77 -0.86 9.23
N ARG A 222 -21.28 -0.91 10.45
CA ARG A 222 -21.57 0.31 11.23
C ARG A 222 -20.29 0.94 11.73
N THR A 223 -19.75 1.85 10.93
CA THR A 223 -18.54 2.60 11.25
C THR A 223 -18.58 4.00 10.63
N LYS A 224 -17.72 4.88 11.13
CA LYS A 224 -17.42 6.16 10.47
C LYS A 224 -16.07 6.08 9.83
N THR A 225 -15.95 6.57 8.61
CA THR A 225 -14.65 6.68 7.94
C THR A 225 -13.74 7.66 8.69
N ILE A 226 -12.44 7.43 8.63
CA ILE A 226 -11.45 8.21 9.40
C ILE A 226 -11.57 9.72 9.13
N ASN A 227 -11.83 10.12 7.89
CA ASN A 227 -12.01 11.53 7.51
C ASN A 227 -13.28 12.18 8.09
N LYS A 228 -14.23 11.39 8.62
CA LYS A 228 -15.47 11.86 9.26
C LYS A 228 -15.42 11.71 10.79
N LEU A 229 -14.34 11.17 11.34
CA LEU A 229 -14.14 11.07 12.78
C LEU A 229 -13.65 12.41 13.35
N GLU A 230 -14.19 12.81 14.49
CA GLU A 230 -13.61 13.90 15.27
C GLU A 230 -12.23 13.48 15.80
N LEU A 231 -11.22 14.35 15.64
CA LEU A 231 -9.83 14.06 16.03
C LEU A 231 -9.58 14.26 17.53
N THR A 232 -10.39 13.65 18.38
CA THR A 232 -10.11 13.54 19.80
C THR A 232 -8.86 12.69 20.05
N ASN A 233 -8.23 12.83 21.21
CA ASN A 233 -7.08 12.02 21.58
C ASN A 233 -7.41 10.51 21.59
N GLU A 234 -8.63 10.16 22.00
CA GLU A 234 -9.12 8.78 21.98
C GLU A 234 -9.23 8.23 20.56
N ASN A 235 -9.88 8.97 19.65
CA ASN A 235 -10.01 8.56 18.27
C ASN A 235 -8.67 8.47 17.54
N LYS A 236 -7.74 9.40 17.79
CA LYS A 236 -6.36 9.32 17.29
C LYS A 236 -5.67 8.03 17.75
N ALA A 237 -5.76 7.69 19.03
CA ALA A 237 -5.17 6.46 19.56
C ALA A 237 -5.78 5.20 18.94
N LYS A 238 -7.10 5.16 18.74
CA LYS A 238 -7.80 4.07 18.04
C LYS A 238 -7.33 3.91 16.61
N ILE A 239 -7.24 5.02 15.86
CA ILE A 239 -6.79 5.04 14.46
C ILE A 239 -5.36 4.48 14.38
N ILE A 240 -4.44 4.97 15.20
CA ILE A 240 -3.04 4.54 15.21
C ILE A 240 -2.92 3.05 15.53
N THR A 241 -3.65 2.59 16.56
CA THR A 241 -3.65 1.17 16.95
C THR A 241 -4.17 0.27 15.82
N ALA A 242 -5.23 0.71 15.13
CA ALA A 242 -5.80 -0.03 14.03
C ALA A 242 -4.85 -0.09 12.81
N LEU A 243 -4.23 1.05 12.44
CA LEU A 243 -3.24 1.11 11.35
C LEU A 243 -2.01 0.27 11.64
N ASN A 244 -1.46 0.36 12.87
CA ASN A 244 -0.33 -0.46 13.28
C ASN A 244 -0.69 -1.95 13.23
N SER A 245 -1.89 -2.34 13.66
CA SER A 245 -2.37 -3.71 13.59
C SER A 245 -2.47 -4.20 12.15
N TYR A 246 -3.00 -3.36 11.24
CA TYR A 246 -3.07 -3.65 9.81
C TYR A 246 -1.69 -3.87 9.21
N ILE A 247 -0.77 -2.93 9.41
CA ILE A 247 0.59 -3.00 8.86
C ILE A 247 1.32 -4.24 9.41
N LYS A 248 1.22 -4.48 10.73
CA LYS A 248 1.83 -5.64 11.37
C LYS A 248 1.29 -6.95 10.81
N SER A 249 -0.01 -7.08 10.63
CA SER A 249 -0.64 -8.29 10.07
C SER A 249 -0.26 -8.50 8.60
N SER A 250 -0.16 -7.43 7.81
CA SER A 250 0.23 -7.49 6.41
C SER A 250 1.71 -7.90 6.25
N PHE A 251 2.61 -7.36 7.07
CA PHE A 251 4.01 -7.79 7.06
C PHE A 251 4.17 -9.22 7.60
N TRP A 252 3.39 -9.61 8.63
CA TRP A 252 3.38 -10.99 9.09
C TRP A 252 3.02 -11.95 7.93
N ALA A 253 1.95 -11.65 7.17
CA ALA A 253 1.57 -12.46 6.02
C ALA A 253 2.68 -12.54 4.98
N MET A 254 3.34 -11.41 4.67
CA MET A 254 4.47 -11.35 3.74
C MET A 254 5.61 -12.29 4.16
N PHE A 255 5.96 -12.32 5.44
CA PHE A 255 7.09 -13.11 5.93
C PHE A 255 6.74 -14.56 6.30
N HIS A 256 5.44 -14.95 6.29
CA HIS A 256 5.00 -16.32 6.55
C HIS A 256 4.49 -17.04 5.29
N ASP A 257 4.95 -16.62 4.12
CA ASP A 257 4.62 -17.19 2.80
C ASP A 257 3.10 -17.32 2.57
N LYS A 258 2.36 -16.37 3.11
CA LYS A 258 0.93 -16.24 2.85
C LYS A 258 0.69 -15.39 1.61
N GLN A 259 -0.51 -15.46 1.07
CA GLN A 259 -0.91 -14.54 0.02
C GLN A 259 -0.71 -13.11 0.49
N ILE A 260 -0.01 -12.31 -0.30
CA ILE A 260 0.28 -10.93 0.03
C ILE A 260 -0.69 -10.04 -0.71
N VAL A 261 -1.67 -9.55 0.04
CA VAL A 261 -2.67 -8.63 -0.48
C VAL A 261 -2.65 -7.37 0.35
N PHE A 262 -2.32 -6.25 -0.27
CA PHE A 262 -2.46 -4.93 0.33
C PHE A 262 -3.64 -4.20 -0.30
N HIS A 263 -4.34 -3.40 0.50
CA HIS A 263 -5.28 -2.46 -0.05
C HIS A 263 -4.53 -1.41 -0.87
N GLY A 264 -4.86 -1.27 -2.16
CA GLY A 264 -4.12 -0.41 -3.09
C GLY A 264 -4.41 1.09 -2.93
N ASP A 265 -5.52 1.44 -2.25
CA ASP A 265 -5.94 2.83 -2.01
C ASP A 265 -6.50 3.05 -0.59
N PRO A 266 -5.72 2.82 0.47
CA PRO A 266 -6.17 2.88 1.86
C PRO A 266 -6.24 4.34 2.37
N HIS A 267 -6.96 5.22 1.69
CA HIS A 267 -7.12 6.60 2.15
C HIS A 267 -8.19 6.71 3.25
N SER A 268 -8.20 7.83 3.97
CA SER A 268 -9.06 8.05 5.14
C SER A 268 -10.57 7.97 4.86
N GLY A 269 -10.98 8.05 3.60
CA GLY A 269 -12.38 7.88 3.16
C GLY A 269 -12.79 6.42 2.93
N ASN A 270 -11.82 5.51 2.72
CA ASN A 270 -12.05 4.09 2.47
C ASN A 270 -11.88 3.21 3.73
N ILE A 271 -11.35 3.80 4.81
CA ILE A 271 -11.09 3.11 6.06
C ILE A 271 -11.99 3.66 7.17
N GLY A 272 -12.68 2.76 7.86
CA GLY A 272 -13.41 3.02 9.09
C GLY A 272 -12.75 2.34 10.30
N ILE A 273 -13.05 2.85 11.49
CA ILE A 273 -12.68 2.22 12.75
C ILE A 273 -13.97 1.93 13.50
N ASP A 274 -14.20 0.67 13.85
CA ASP A 274 -15.39 0.29 14.62
C ASP A 274 -15.24 0.59 16.12
N GLU A 275 -16.30 0.34 16.88
CA GLU A 275 -16.32 0.59 18.33
C GLU A 275 -15.28 -0.22 19.09
N GLU A 276 -14.93 -1.42 18.60
CA GLU A 276 -13.92 -2.31 19.17
C GLU A 276 -12.48 -1.89 18.79
N GLY A 277 -12.34 -0.90 17.90
CA GLY A 277 -11.07 -0.40 17.37
C GLY A 277 -10.51 -1.27 16.24
N ASN A 278 -11.33 -2.12 15.61
CA ASN A 278 -10.93 -2.88 14.43
C ASN A 278 -10.88 -1.97 13.20
N ILE A 279 -9.96 -2.27 12.27
CA ILE A 279 -9.90 -1.56 10.99
C ILE A 279 -10.89 -2.18 10.01
N CYS A 280 -11.73 -1.33 9.40
CA CYS A 280 -12.77 -1.72 8.45
C CYS A 280 -12.46 -1.13 7.08
N PHE A 281 -12.25 -1.96 6.07
CA PHE A 281 -12.09 -1.52 4.70
C PHE A 281 -13.45 -1.53 3.99
N LEU A 282 -13.85 -0.39 3.42
CA LEU A 282 -15.21 -0.18 2.89
C LEU A 282 -15.28 -0.17 1.37
N ASP A 283 -14.14 0.01 0.69
CA ASP A 283 -14.01 0.02 -0.77
C ASP A 283 -12.87 -0.91 -1.18
N MET A 284 -13.10 -1.79 -2.16
CA MET A 284 -12.13 -2.77 -2.64
C MET A 284 -11.85 -2.61 -4.14
N GLY A 285 -12.08 -1.42 -4.69
CA GLY A 285 -11.87 -1.14 -6.11
C GLY A 285 -10.43 -1.34 -6.58
N LEU A 286 -9.44 -1.21 -5.67
CA LEU A 286 -8.04 -1.40 -6.00
C LEU A 286 -7.33 -2.24 -4.92
N LEU A 287 -6.82 -3.41 -5.29
CA LEU A 287 -5.92 -4.23 -4.47
C LEU A 287 -4.55 -4.36 -5.13
N CYS A 288 -3.53 -4.45 -4.29
CA CYS A 288 -2.20 -4.90 -4.66
C CYS A 288 -2.06 -6.37 -4.23
N ASN A 289 -2.40 -7.26 -5.13
CA ASN A 289 -2.21 -8.70 -4.96
C ASN A 289 -0.89 -9.09 -5.61
N LEU A 290 0.06 -9.57 -4.80
CA LEU A 290 1.37 -10.00 -5.29
C LEU A 290 1.33 -11.49 -5.62
N ASN A 291 1.71 -11.84 -6.84
CA ASN A 291 1.97 -13.24 -7.17
C ASN A 291 3.26 -13.74 -6.45
N ASP A 292 3.52 -15.04 -6.50
CA ASP A 292 4.64 -15.66 -5.78
C ASP A 292 6.01 -15.05 -6.11
N LYS A 293 6.24 -14.66 -7.36
CA LYS A 293 7.50 -14.03 -7.80
C LYS A 293 7.61 -12.61 -7.23
N GLU A 294 6.54 -11.82 -7.32
CA GLU A 294 6.48 -10.47 -6.79
C GLU A 294 6.58 -10.46 -5.27
N ALA A 295 5.88 -11.38 -4.60
CA ALA A 295 5.96 -11.57 -3.16
C ALA A 295 7.39 -11.90 -2.70
N LYS A 296 8.06 -12.81 -3.40
CA LYS A 296 9.46 -13.16 -3.14
C LYS A 296 10.40 -11.98 -3.38
N LEU A 297 10.18 -11.22 -4.46
CA LEU A 297 10.96 -10.02 -4.75
C LEU A 297 10.73 -8.93 -3.71
N CYS A 298 9.49 -8.67 -3.34
CA CYS A 298 9.12 -7.69 -2.32
C CYS A 298 9.78 -8.00 -0.97
N ARG A 299 9.72 -9.26 -0.51
CA ARG A 299 10.44 -9.71 0.70
C ARG A 299 11.94 -9.46 0.60
N LYS A 300 12.55 -9.84 -0.53
CA LYS A 300 13.99 -9.66 -0.74
C LYS A 300 14.38 -8.18 -0.72
N LEU A 301 13.57 -7.30 -1.32
CA LEU A 301 13.81 -5.85 -1.30
C LEU A 301 13.80 -5.31 0.13
N PHE A 302 12.82 -5.70 0.96
CA PHE A 302 12.79 -5.29 2.36
C PHE A 302 13.98 -5.82 3.15
N LEU A 303 14.30 -7.11 3.02
CA LEU A 303 15.45 -7.72 3.71
C LEU A 303 16.76 -7.06 3.31
N THR A 304 16.92 -6.76 2.03
CA THR A 304 18.10 -6.11 1.47
C THR A 304 18.27 -4.67 1.97
N ALA A 305 17.17 -3.90 1.97
CA ALA A 305 17.18 -2.56 2.54
C ALA A 305 17.49 -2.56 4.04
N TYR A 306 16.94 -3.53 4.78
CA TYR A 306 17.20 -3.69 6.21
C TYR A 306 18.64 -4.07 6.51
N SER A 307 19.22 -5.03 5.76
CA SER A 307 20.59 -5.51 5.94
C SER A 307 21.67 -4.60 5.33
N GLU A 308 21.30 -3.53 4.63
CA GLU A 308 22.19 -2.66 3.85
C GLU A 308 23.02 -3.42 2.78
N ASN A 309 22.51 -4.55 2.29
CA ASN A 309 23.19 -5.33 1.27
C ASN A 309 22.91 -4.74 -0.12
N TYR A 310 23.62 -3.67 -0.45
CA TYR A 310 23.46 -2.95 -1.72
C TYR A 310 23.88 -3.77 -2.96
N GLU A 311 24.78 -4.73 -2.81
CA GLU A 311 25.18 -5.61 -3.90
C GLU A 311 24.03 -6.49 -4.32
N LYS A 312 23.33 -7.08 -3.37
CA LYS A 312 22.14 -7.87 -3.63
C LYS A 312 21.00 -7.02 -4.19
N LEU A 313 20.84 -5.78 -3.74
CA LEU A 313 19.88 -4.83 -4.32
C LEU A 313 20.20 -4.57 -5.79
N TYR A 314 21.46 -4.29 -6.09
CA TYR A 314 21.95 -4.12 -7.45
C TYR A 314 21.62 -5.33 -8.32
N ASP A 315 21.99 -6.54 -7.88
CA ASP A 315 21.77 -7.79 -8.61
C ASP A 315 20.27 -8.09 -8.85
N MET A 316 19.41 -7.69 -7.93
CA MET A 316 17.96 -7.85 -8.08
C MET A 316 17.35 -6.88 -9.09
N LEU A 317 17.87 -5.67 -9.19
CA LEU A 317 17.32 -4.62 -10.06
C LEU A 317 17.91 -4.62 -11.46
N ILE A 318 19.17 -5.00 -11.62
CA ILE A 318 19.88 -4.96 -12.92
C ILE A 318 19.15 -5.72 -14.06
N PRO A 319 18.45 -6.84 -13.82
CA PRO A 319 17.72 -7.54 -14.87
C PRO A 319 16.53 -6.78 -15.48
N TYR A 320 16.05 -5.72 -14.80
CA TYR A 320 14.92 -4.90 -15.27
C TYR A 320 15.34 -3.74 -16.18
N GLY A 321 16.63 -3.56 -16.41
CA GLY A 321 17.15 -2.47 -17.23
C GLY A 321 18.24 -2.90 -18.20
N ASN A 322 18.46 -2.09 -19.24
CA ASN A 322 19.52 -2.27 -20.20
C ASN A 322 20.52 -1.11 -20.09
N MET A 323 21.55 -1.29 -19.25
CA MET A 323 22.56 -0.28 -18.97
C MET A 323 23.88 -0.51 -19.69
N SER A 324 24.53 0.59 -20.08
CA SER A 324 25.96 0.55 -20.43
C SER A 324 26.81 0.26 -19.17
N GLU A 325 27.99 -0.34 -19.38
CA GLU A 325 28.93 -0.65 -18.28
C GLU A 325 29.29 0.59 -17.44
N GLU A 326 29.38 1.75 -18.07
CA GLU A 326 29.68 3.02 -17.40
C GLU A 326 28.58 3.42 -16.41
N LYS A 327 27.31 3.24 -16.79
CA LYS A 327 26.15 3.53 -15.93
C LYS A 327 26.02 2.50 -14.78
N LYS A 328 26.46 1.26 -14.95
CA LYS A 328 26.35 0.21 -13.92
C LYS A 328 27.09 0.57 -12.63
N GLN A 329 28.28 1.15 -12.73
CA GLN A 329 29.04 1.56 -11.53
C GLN A 329 28.32 2.67 -10.77
N SER A 330 27.82 3.68 -11.48
CA SER A 330 27.03 4.77 -10.86
C SER A 330 25.75 4.25 -10.23
N PHE A 331 25.07 3.32 -10.88
CA PHE A 331 23.87 2.68 -10.34
C PHE A 331 24.17 1.88 -9.06
N LYS A 332 25.29 1.16 -9.00
CA LYS A 332 25.72 0.44 -7.80
C LYS A 332 25.96 1.38 -6.62
N GLU A 333 26.57 2.54 -6.86
CA GLU A 333 26.76 3.57 -5.81
C GLU A 333 25.42 4.16 -5.34
N GLU A 334 24.45 4.36 -6.24
CA GLU A 334 23.11 4.83 -5.85
C GLU A 334 22.36 3.76 -5.02
N CYS A 335 22.45 2.47 -5.36
CA CYS A 335 21.95 1.38 -4.52
C CYS A 335 22.57 1.40 -3.12
N LYS A 336 23.87 1.65 -3.03
CA LYS A 336 24.58 1.77 -1.75
C LYS A 336 24.10 2.95 -0.92
N LYS A 337 23.91 4.10 -1.55
CA LYS A 337 23.37 5.30 -0.92
C LYS A 337 21.94 5.04 -0.42
N TYR A 338 21.08 4.47 -1.27
CA TYR A 338 19.72 4.10 -0.92
C TYR A 338 19.68 3.21 0.34
N CYS A 339 20.43 2.11 0.38
CA CYS A 339 20.44 1.20 1.52
C CYS A 339 20.85 1.89 2.83
N LYS A 340 21.74 2.89 2.78
CA LYS A 340 22.16 3.66 3.96
C LYS A 340 21.09 4.65 4.44
N GLU A 341 20.40 5.28 3.49
CA GLU A 341 19.48 6.39 3.78
C GLU A 341 18.06 5.92 4.07
N VAL A 342 17.59 4.87 3.39
CA VAL A 342 16.21 4.41 3.46
C VAL A 342 15.77 4.04 4.87
N LYS A 343 16.68 3.50 5.68
CA LYS A 343 16.41 3.17 7.10
C LYS A 343 16.05 4.37 7.96
N LYS A 344 16.44 5.57 7.55
CA LYS A 344 16.17 6.81 8.28
C LYS A 344 14.84 7.44 7.89
N LYS A 345 14.24 6.96 6.79
CA LYS A 345 12.99 7.47 6.23
C LYS A 345 11.79 6.64 6.69
N ASP A 346 10.60 7.17 6.49
CA ASP A 346 9.36 6.42 6.62
C ASP A 346 9.28 5.31 5.56
N VAL A 347 8.56 4.22 5.86
CA VAL A 347 8.46 3.06 4.96
C VAL A 347 7.83 3.40 3.62
N SER A 348 7.00 4.44 3.55
CA SER A 348 6.42 4.92 2.28
C SER A 348 7.47 5.34 1.26
N TYR A 349 8.60 5.86 1.74
CA TYR A 349 9.72 6.26 0.86
C TYR A 349 10.53 5.08 0.32
N TYR A 350 10.41 3.87 0.91
CA TYR A 350 11.12 2.69 0.41
C TYR A 350 10.78 2.42 -1.06
N PHE A 351 9.51 2.45 -1.40
CA PHE A 351 9.07 2.18 -2.76
C PHE A 351 9.29 3.36 -3.69
N ILE A 352 9.02 4.58 -3.22
CA ILE A 352 9.20 5.81 -4.02
C ILE A 352 10.67 6.00 -4.40
N ASP A 353 11.59 5.85 -3.46
CA ASP A 353 13.01 6.00 -3.71
C ASP A 353 13.53 4.90 -4.66
N LEU A 354 13.06 3.65 -4.53
CA LEU A 354 13.39 2.57 -5.47
C LEU A 354 12.88 2.87 -6.88
N ILE A 355 11.65 3.33 -7.02
CA ILE A 355 11.08 3.73 -8.30
C ILE A 355 11.93 4.85 -8.91
N ASN A 356 12.25 5.90 -8.13
CA ASN A 356 13.08 7.01 -8.60
C ASN A 356 14.47 6.56 -9.06
N ILE A 357 15.10 5.63 -8.34
CA ILE A 357 16.38 5.06 -8.74
C ILE A 357 16.22 4.33 -10.08
N CYS A 358 15.25 3.46 -10.23
CA CYS A 358 15.00 2.76 -11.48
C CYS A 358 14.83 3.74 -12.65
N LEU A 359 14.00 4.76 -12.48
CA LEU A 359 13.70 5.75 -13.51
C LEU A 359 14.92 6.61 -13.88
N ASN A 360 15.75 7.00 -12.91
CA ASN A 360 16.97 7.77 -13.16
C ASN A 360 17.99 7.01 -14.02
N TYR A 361 17.88 5.69 -14.02
CA TYR A 361 18.73 4.80 -14.81
C TYR A 361 18.01 4.13 -15.99
N GLU A 362 16.84 4.69 -16.38
CA GLU A 362 16.06 4.22 -17.53
C GLU A 362 15.56 2.77 -17.39
N PHE A 363 15.23 2.35 -16.15
CA PHE A 363 14.61 1.06 -15.87
C PHE A 363 13.09 1.20 -15.75
N ASP A 364 12.37 0.18 -16.20
CA ASP A 364 10.97 0.02 -15.90
C ASP A 364 10.82 -0.70 -14.55
N PRO A 365 10.41 0.01 -13.46
CA PRO A 365 10.21 -0.61 -12.17
C PRO A 365 9.09 -1.65 -12.25
N PRO A 366 9.15 -2.76 -11.47
CA PRO A 366 8.04 -3.69 -11.38
C PRO A 366 6.73 -3.01 -10.94
N ASP A 367 5.62 -3.35 -11.60
CA ASP A 367 4.30 -2.71 -11.44
C ASP A 367 3.82 -2.67 -9.98
N PHE A 368 4.09 -3.73 -9.23
CA PHE A 368 3.68 -3.79 -7.83
C PHE A 368 4.32 -2.71 -6.96
N LEU A 369 5.50 -2.20 -7.31
CA LEU A 369 6.16 -1.12 -6.56
C LEU A 369 5.33 0.15 -6.58
N PHE A 370 4.70 0.48 -7.70
CA PHE A 370 3.82 1.65 -7.81
C PHE A 370 2.56 1.50 -6.93
N LYS A 371 1.94 0.32 -6.92
CA LYS A 371 0.77 0.03 -6.07
C LYS A 371 1.15 0.11 -4.59
N MET A 372 2.29 -0.47 -4.22
CA MET A 372 2.82 -0.42 -2.85
C MET A 372 3.16 1.01 -2.45
N ALA A 373 3.81 1.78 -3.34
CA ALA A 373 4.11 3.20 -3.08
C ALA A 373 2.82 3.99 -2.80
N LYS A 374 1.77 3.83 -3.64
CA LYS A 374 0.47 4.48 -3.43
C LYS A 374 -0.13 4.09 -2.08
N ALA A 375 -0.18 2.79 -1.78
CA ALA A 375 -0.77 2.30 -0.54
C ALA A 375 -0.07 2.88 0.71
N PHE A 376 1.25 2.85 0.75
CA PHE A 376 2.01 3.36 1.89
C PHE A 376 1.97 4.88 2.01
N VAL A 377 1.91 5.62 0.90
CA VAL A 377 1.72 7.08 0.95
C VAL A 377 0.34 7.44 1.52
N CYS A 378 -0.72 6.73 1.14
CA CYS A 378 -2.04 6.91 1.71
C CYS A 378 -2.06 6.64 3.23
N LEU A 379 -1.43 5.55 3.68
CA LEU A 379 -1.31 5.22 5.10
C LEU A 379 -0.50 6.27 5.87
N ASN A 380 0.60 6.77 5.29
CA ASN A 380 1.38 7.84 5.89
C ASN A 380 0.60 9.14 5.96
N GLY A 381 -0.24 9.45 4.98
CA GLY A 381 -1.17 10.58 5.00
C GLY A 381 -2.09 10.55 6.22
N ILE A 382 -2.66 9.37 6.56
CA ILE A 382 -3.48 9.20 7.76
C ILE A 382 -2.65 9.35 9.03
N SER A 383 -1.44 8.79 9.05
CA SER A 383 -0.51 8.89 10.17
C SER A 383 -0.15 10.36 10.48
N ASN A 384 0.16 11.14 9.45
CA ASN A 384 0.45 12.57 9.59
C ASN A 384 -0.76 13.37 10.09
N PHE A 385 -1.97 13.04 9.60
CA PHE A 385 -3.21 13.66 10.03
C PHE A 385 -3.51 13.42 11.53
N THR A 386 -3.06 12.30 12.08
CA THR A 386 -3.21 12.00 13.50
C THR A 386 -2.10 12.60 14.37
N ASN A 387 -1.14 13.33 13.78
CA ASN A 387 0.05 13.87 14.44
C ASN A 387 0.89 12.82 15.19
N ASN A 388 0.82 11.56 14.75
CA ASN A 388 1.58 10.49 15.35
C ASN A 388 2.18 9.63 14.24
N LYS A 389 3.47 9.37 14.31
CA LYS A 389 4.13 8.54 13.30
C LYS A 389 3.69 7.09 13.52
N CYS A 390 3.02 6.52 12.52
CA CYS A 390 2.88 5.08 12.45
C CYS A 390 4.28 4.50 12.34
N SER A 391 4.68 3.70 13.32
CA SER A 391 6.02 3.11 13.38
C SER A 391 6.14 1.91 12.43
N ALA A 392 5.73 2.11 11.17
CA ALA A 392 5.83 1.08 10.14
C ALA A 392 7.26 0.52 10.05
N ARG A 393 8.26 1.36 10.32
CA ARG A 393 9.66 0.95 10.40
C ARG A 393 9.92 -0.03 11.54
N GLU A 394 9.46 0.27 12.76
CA GLU A 394 9.64 -0.61 13.92
C GLU A 394 8.87 -1.91 13.74
N LEU A 395 7.65 -1.85 13.20
CA LEU A 395 6.85 -3.01 12.87
C LEU A 395 7.52 -3.89 11.81
N LEU A 396 8.11 -3.29 10.79
CA LEU A 396 8.88 -4.00 9.77
C LEU A 396 10.13 -4.66 10.38
N GLN A 397 10.85 -3.96 11.25
CA GLN A 397 12.02 -4.49 11.92
C GLN A 397 11.65 -5.70 12.80
N GLU A 398 10.58 -5.60 13.58
CA GLU A 398 10.07 -6.70 14.42
C GLU A 398 9.76 -7.94 13.58
N GLN A 399 8.98 -7.79 12.50
CA GLN A 399 8.58 -8.90 11.64
C GLN A 399 9.75 -9.47 10.82
N THR A 400 10.66 -8.62 10.37
CA THR A 400 11.88 -9.07 9.67
C THR A 400 12.76 -9.91 10.58
N MET A 401 12.96 -9.50 11.83
CA MET A 401 13.76 -10.24 12.79
C MET A 401 13.09 -11.58 13.16
N GLU A 402 11.78 -11.60 13.39
CA GLU A 402 11.04 -12.84 13.65
C GLU A 402 11.14 -13.82 12.46
N TYR A 403 11.00 -13.33 11.24
CA TYR A 403 11.16 -14.13 10.03
C TYR A 403 12.57 -14.70 9.89
N LEU A 404 13.60 -13.87 10.05
CA LEU A 404 14.99 -14.31 9.97
C LEU A 404 15.32 -15.38 11.01
N ILE A 405 14.82 -15.22 12.25
CA ILE A 405 15.00 -16.19 13.30
C ILE A 405 14.32 -17.52 12.94
N LYS A 406 13.05 -17.50 12.52
CA LYS A 406 12.29 -18.71 12.18
C LYS A 406 12.84 -19.42 10.93
N ARG A 407 13.27 -18.68 9.94
CA ARG A 407 13.76 -19.25 8.68
C ARG A 407 15.19 -19.77 8.79
N SER A 408 16.05 -19.13 9.59
CA SER A 408 17.38 -19.65 9.88
C SER A 408 17.36 -21.05 10.50
N LEU A 409 16.16 -21.52 10.92
CA LEU A 409 15.94 -22.83 11.50
C LEU A 409 15.50 -23.91 10.52
N ASN A 410 14.78 -23.51 9.45
CA ASN A 410 14.11 -24.46 8.57
C ASN A 410 14.82 -24.74 7.23
N ASP A 411 15.68 -23.82 6.74
CA ASP A 411 16.24 -23.88 5.37
C ASP A 411 17.74 -23.59 5.34
N CYS A 412 18.56 -24.52 5.84
CA CYS A 412 20.01 -24.34 5.96
C CYS A 412 20.79 -24.10 4.66
N GLN A 413 20.34 -24.51 3.48
CA GLN A 413 21.15 -24.42 2.27
C GLN A 413 20.96 -23.14 1.44
N GLU A 414 19.75 -22.60 1.29
CA GLU A 414 19.52 -21.35 0.54
C GLU A 414 19.90 -20.10 1.37
N ILE A 415 19.80 -20.21 2.69
CA ILE A 415 20.06 -19.12 3.64
C ILE A 415 21.54 -18.92 3.94
N VAL A 416 22.35 -19.97 3.89
CA VAL A 416 23.80 -19.85 4.15
C VAL A 416 24.45 -18.88 3.14
N THR A 417 24.08 -18.96 1.87
CA THR A 417 24.58 -18.01 0.86
C THR A 417 24.00 -16.61 1.00
N ASP A 418 22.72 -16.49 1.35
CA ASP A 418 22.05 -15.20 1.56
C ASP A 418 22.38 -14.57 2.93
N SER A 419 22.65 -15.39 3.94
CA SER A 419 22.91 -14.98 5.34
C SER A 419 24.36 -14.67 5.63
N LEU A 420 25.32 -15.14 4.84
CA LEU A 420 26.74 -14.78 5.00
C LEU A 420 27.00 -13.26 4.94
N HIS A 421 26.14 -12.51 4.23
CA HIS A 421 26.19 -11.03 4.20
C HIS A 421 25.28 -10.37 5.26
N ILE A 422 24.23 -11.05 5.73
CA ILE A 422 23.25 -10.53 6.70
C ILE A 422 23.65 -10.92 8.14
N ALA A 423 24.16 -12.11 8.33
CA ALA A 423 24.49 -12.68 9.63
C ALA A 423 25.50 -11.84 10.45
N PRO A 424 26.59 -11.31 9.89
CA PRO A 424 27.55 -10.55 10.69
C PRO A 424 26.93 -9.31 11.34
N LYS A 425 26.11 -8.54 10.59
CA LYS A 425 25.49 -7.31 11.10
C LYS A 425 24.26 -7.55 11.98
N ALA A 426 23.47 -8.59 11.69
CA ALA A 426 22.41 -9.03 12.58
C ALA A 426 22.99 -9.59 13.88
N ILE A 427 24.08 -10.35 13.82
CA ILE A 427 24.82 -10.86 14.99
C ILE A 427 25.46 -9.71 15.76
N GLU A 428 26.04 -8.70 15.09
CA GLU A 428 26.59 -7.52 15.72
C GLU A 428 25.51 -6.68 16.44
N ASN A 429 24.35 -6.49 15.84
CA ASN A 429 23.20 -5.84 16.48
C ASN A 429 22.63 -6.68 17.63
N ILE A 430 22.58 -7.99 17.51
CA ILE A 430 22.17 -8.92 18.57
C ILE A 430 23.19 -8.91 19.71
N ALA A 431 24.48 -8.85 19.39
CA ALA A 431 25.55 -8.75 20.40
C ALA A 431 25.58 -7.38 21.09
N GLN A 432 25.31 -6.31 20.35
CA GLN A 432 25.35 -4.94 20.86
C GLN A 432 24.13 -4.57 21.72
N TYR A 433 22.95 -5.13 21.43
CA TYR A 433 21.72 -4.84 22.17
C TYR A 433 21.25 -5.98 23.08
N GLY A 434 21.96 -7.11 23.10
CA GLY A 434 21.65 -8.28 23.91
C GLY A 434 20.37 -8.99 23.45
N LEU A 435 20.52 -10.16 22.85
CA LEU A 435 19.41 -11.00 22.34
C LEU A 435 18.30 -11.18 23.40
N VAL A 436 18.71 -11.39 24.65
CA VAL A 436 17.81 -11.58 25.81
C VAL A 436 16.99 -10.31 26.09
N ASN A 437 17.57 -9.11 25.99
CA ASN A 437 16.85 -7.86 26.24
C ASN A 437 15.92 -7.47 25.10
N THR A 438 16.30 -7.78 23.85
CA THR A 438 15.43 -7.56 22.69
C THR A 438 14.25 -8.53 22.70
N ILE A 439 14.49 -9.80 23.04
CA ILE A 439 13.46 -10.85 23.17
C ILE A 439 12.55 -10.59 24.37
N ALA A 440 13.09 -10.19 25.52
CA ALA A 440 12.30 -9.89 26.70
C ALA A 440 11.39 -8.67 26.54
N LYS A 441 11.78 -7.70 25.71
CA LYS A 441 10.93 -6.53 25.37
C LYS A 441 9.84 -6.84 24.34
N VAL A 442 10.07 -7.83 23.47
CA VAL A 442 9.20 -8.10 22.30
C VAL A 442 8.18 -9.22 22.60
N THR A 443 8.41 -10.12 23.54
CA THR A 443 7.52 -11.26 23.75
C THR A 443 7.20 -11.55 25.22
N ASN A 444 5.91 -11.50 25.56
CA ASN A 444 5.36 -12.14 26.76
C ASN A 444 4.87 -13.59 26.48
N ASN A 445 5.36 -14.22 25.41
CA ASN A 445 4.95 -15.57 25.01
C ASN A 445 6.07 -16.58 25.36
N ASP A 446 5.79 -17.46 26.33
CA ASP A 446 6.77 -18.43 26.84
C ASP A 446 7.06 -19.56 25.84
N GLU A 447 6.11 -19.87 24.95
CA GLU A 447 6.29 -20.84 23.86
C GLU A 447 7.29 -20.31 22.82
N LEU A 448 7.15 -19.04 22.45
CA LEU A 448 8.09 -18.37 21.54
C LEU A 448 9.49 -18.22 22.18
N LYS A 449 9.58 -18.01 23.49
CA LYS A 449 10.87 -18.01 24.22
C LYS A 449 11.55 -19.35 24.17
N LYS A 450 10.79 -20.44 24.22
CA LYS A 450 11.31 -21.81 24.10
C LYS A 450 11.81 -22.06 22.68
N ASP A 451 11.00 -21.76 21.68
CA ASP A 451 11.35 -21.91 20.27
C ASP A 451 12.59 -21.10 19.89
N ILE A 452 12.74 -19.86 20.41
CA ILE A 452 13.92 -19.03 20.22
C ILE A 452 15.14 -19.63 20.88
N ARG A 453 15.00 -20.24 22.08
CA ARG A 453 16.09 -20.88 22.82
C ARG A 453 16.60 -22.13 22.10
N ASP A 454 15.67 -22.97 21.65
CA ASP A 454 15.98 -24.17 20.87
C ASP A 454 16.65 -23.79 19.55
N SER A 455 16.19 -22.72 18.95
CA SER A 455 16.69 -22.09 17.73
C SER A 455 18.12 -21.58 17.87
N LEU A 456 18.42 -20.90 18.96
CA LEU A 456 19.79 -20.44 19.27
C LEU A 456 20.77 -21.58 19.49
N ASN A 457 20.31 -22.71 20.02
CA ASN A 457 21.16 -23.88 20.18
C ASN A 457 21.50 -24.49 18.82
N ASN A 458 20.53 -24.61 17.92
CA ASN A 458 20.76 -25.08 16.55
C ASN A 458 21.66 -24.13 15.75
N LEU A 459 21.49 -22.80 15.91
CA LEU A 459 22.38 -21.79 15.30
C LEU A 459 23.83 -21.93 15.82
N LYS A 460 24.01 -22.29 17.07
CA LYS A 460 25.34 -22.56 17.65
C LYS A 460 26.01 -23.75 16.99
N GLU A 461 25.29 -24.86 16.84
CA GLU A 461 25.79 -26.05 16.16
C GLU A 461 26.14 -25.75 14.69
N LEU A 462 25.32 -24.95 14.00
CA LEU A 462 25.59 -24.53 12.61
C LEU A 462 26.81 -23.63 12.49
N LEU A 463 26.97 -22.69 13.43
CA LEU A 463 28.11 -21.77 13.47
C LEU A 463 29.40 -22.56 13.87
N GLU A 464 29.30 -23.62 14.59
CA GLU A 464 30.44 -24.51 14.83
C GLU A 464 30.84 -25.31 13.58
N LEU A 465 29.88 -25.75 12.80
CA LEU A 465 30.15 -26.38 11.49
C LEU A 465 30.76 -25.40 10.46
N ILE A 466 30.38 -24.12 10.49
CA ILE A 466 30.97 -23.07 9.67
C ILE A 466 32.37 -22.69 10.16
N LYS A 467 32.66 -22.77 11.45
CA LYS A 467 34.00 -22.57 12.02
C LYS A 467 35.07 -23.50 11.46
N ILE A 468 34.68 -24.69 11.08
CA ILE A 468 35.58 -25.67 10.46
C ILE A 468 36.01 -25.23 9.06
N SER A 469 35.31 -24.25 8.44
CA SER A 469 35.58 -23.77 7.10
C SER A 469 36.13 -22.32 6.97
N SER A 470 36.19 -21.52 8.05
CA SER A 470 36.74 -20.15 7.99
C SER A 470 37.20 -19.61 9.34
N ASN A 471 38.46 -19.23 9.39
CA ASN A 471 39.30 -18.69 10.46
C ASN A 471 38.69 -18.04 11.72
N GLU A 472 39.28 -18.41 12.83
CA GLU A 472 39.03 -18.30 14.27
C GLU A 472 38.74 -16.91 14.89
N GLU A 473 38.83 -15.77 14.21
CA GLU A 473 38.85 -14.47 14.91
C GLU A 473 37.49 -13.89 15.34
N ILE A 474 36.39 -14.30 14.72
CA ILE A 474 35.06 -13.72 15.01
C ILE A 474 34.42 -14.26 16.30
N PHE A 475 34.89 -15.43 16.78
CA PHE A 475 34.27 -16.12 17.92
C PHE A 475 34.82 -15.73 19.28
N ILE A 476 36.04 -15.23 19.33
CA ILE A 476 36.69 -14.87 20.62
C ILE A 476 36.03 -13.66 21.29
N GLN A 477 35.46 -12.74 20.49
CA GLN A 477 34.75 -11.59 21.05
C GLN A 477 33.37 -11.92 21.64
N SER A 478 32.65 -12.91 21.12
CA SER A 478 31.33 -13.31 21.64
C SER A 478 31.42 -14.04 22.99
N ASP A 479 32.48 -14.81 23.22
CA ASP A 479 32.68 -15.54 24.47
C ASP A 479 33.20 -14.64 25.62
N GLN A 480 33.94 -13.58 25.28
CA GLN A 480 34.35 -12.56 26.25
C GLN A 480 33.16 -11.69 26.72
N THR A 481 32.18 -11.43 25.85
CA THR A 481 30.97 -10.71 26.21
C THR A 481 30.03 -11.57 27.10
N ARG A 482 30.01 -12.89 26.88
CA ARG A 482 29.23 -13.86 27.70
C ARG A 482 29.76 -13.97 29.12
N LYS A 483 31.07 -13.86 29.34
CA LYS A 483 31.67 -13.91 30.70
C LYS A 483 31.40 -12.65 31.51
N ARG A 484 31.14 -11.52 30.84
CA ARG A 484 30.78 -10.25 31.53
C ARG A 484 29.30 -10.16 31.95
N THR A 485 28.39 -10.90 31.30
CA THR A 485 26.95 -10.91 31.66
C THR A 485 26.55 -11.98 32.68
N LYS A 486 27.49 -12.83 33.14
CA LYS A 486 27.24 -13.77 34.23
C LYS A 486 27.61 -13.22 35.60
N ASN A 487 28.15 -12.02 35.69
CA ASN A 487 28.59 -11.36 36.93
C ASN A 487 27.85 -10.03 37.19
N ILE A 488 26.62 -9.89 36.68
CA ILE A 488 25.69 -8.80 37.06
C ILE A 488 24.34 -9.43 37.45
#